data_816d11fd38877a6932e9e2dfef6bed7d
#
_entry.id   816d11fd38877a6932e9e2dfef6bed7d
#
_cell.length_a   1.000
_cell.length_b   1.000
_cell.length_c   1.000
_cell.angle_alpha   90.00
_cell.angle_beta   90.00
_cell.angle_gamma   90.00
#
_symmetry.space_group_name_H-M   'P 1'
#
loop_
_entity.id
_entity.type
_entity.pdbx_description
1 polymer ?
#
loop_
_entity_poly.entity_id
_entity_poly.type
_entity_poly.pdbx_seq_one_letter_code
_entity_poly.pdbx_strand_id
1 'polypeptide(L)'
;MTDTEDNSMDNAVEEHKLDDAQLDDSLSPEHYDASDLRVLEGLEAVRIRPGMYIGSTGPRGLHHLVYEIVDNSVDEALAGYASHIEVTILPDNAIRVVDDGRGIPVDEVPGEGVSGVETVMTKLHAGGKFGGGGYAVSGGLHGVGISVVNALSTRVEIEVRRQGFHWTQTYVDQHPTAPLAKGKPMEEGESTGTSVTFWPDAAIFETTTYDFETLRSVSYTHLTLPTKRIV
;
A
#
# COMPACT_ATOMS: atom_id res chain seq x y z
N MET A 1 -16.41 -42.72 -79.61
CA MET A 1 -16.70 -41.39 -80.08
C MET A 1 -17.14 -40.63 -78.86
N THR A 2 -16.42 -39.83 -78.29
CA THR A 2 -15.46 -38.77 -78.46
C THR A 2 -15.35 -38.07 -77.12
N ASP A 3 -14.22 -38.05 -76.75
CA ASP A 3 -13.33 -36.96 -76.30
C ASP A 3 -13.68 -36.28 -74.99
N THR A 4 -12.89 -36.63 -74.05
CA THR A 4 -12.63 -36.00 -72.76
C THR A 4 -11.60 -34.90 -72.96
N GLU A 5 -11.93 -33.66 -72.66
CA GLU A 5 -10.95 -32.59 -72.45
C GLU A 5 -10.68 -32.40 -70.97
N ASP A 6 -9.43 -32.67 -70.68
CA ASP A 6 -8.78 -32.41 -69.37
C ASP A 6 -8.48 -30.90 -69.28
N ASN A 7 -8.98 -30.25 -68.22
CA ASN A 7 -8.66 -28.88 -67.92
C ASN A 7 -8.04 -28.80 -66.49
N SER A 8 -6.74 -29.02 -66.47
CA SER A 8 -5.92 -28.82 -65.32
C SER A 8 -5.74 -27.31 -65.04
N MET A 9 -6.38 -26.81 -64.01
CA MET A 9 -6.06 -25.50 -63.46
C MET A 9 -4.94 -25.65 -62.45
N ASP A 10 -3.77 -25.19 -62.87
CA ASP A 10 -2.62 -24.86 -62.00
C ASP A 10 -3.04 -23.79 -60.99
N ASN A 11 -3.15 -24.16 -59.73
CA ASN A 11 -3.24 -23.23 -58.61
C ASN A 11 -1.79 -23.01 -58.07
N ALA A 12 -1.15 -21.97 -58.53
CA ALA A 12 0.09 -21.48 -57.96
C ALA A 12 -0.20 -20.95 -56.56
N VAL A 13 0.24 -21.69 -55.54
CA VAL A 13 0.29 -21.23 -54.17
C VAL A 13 1.50 -20.30 -54.03
N GLU A 14 1.26 -18.99 -53.97
CA GLU A 14 2.26 -18.02 -53.55
C GLU A 14 2.63 -18.30 -52.10
N GLU A 15 3.81 -18.87 -51.88
CA GLU A 15 4.45 -18.90 -50.57
C GLU A 15 4.81 -17.47 -50.18
N HIS A 16 3.99 -16.86 -49.31
CA HIS A 16 4.40 -15.68 -48.57
C HIS A 16 5.52 -16.12 -47.61
N LYS A 17 6.76 -15.81 -47.98
CA LYS A 17 7.88 -15.73 -47.06
C LYS A 17 7.52 -14.66 -46.02
N LEU A 18 7.13 -15.08 -44.83
CA LEU A 18 7.17 -14.24 -43.63
C LEU A 18 8.65 -13.90 -43.41
N ASP A 19 8.96 -12.61 -43.54
CA ASP A 19 10.23 -12.07 -43.11
C ASP A 19 10.49 -12.52 -41.69
N ASP A 20 11.62 -13.19 -41.48
CA ASP A 20 12.18 -13.44 -40.17
C ASP A 20 12.37 -12.09 -39.45
N ALA A 21 11.35 -11.66 -38.72
CA ALA A 21 11.53 -10.62 -37.73
C ALA A 21 12.66 -11.10 -36.81
N GLN A 22 13.75 -10.37 -36.80
CA GLN A 22 14.90 -10.57 -35.93
C GLN A 22 14.36 -10.69 -34.49
N LEU A 23 14.21 -11.93 -34.01
CA LEU A 23 14.03 -12.21 -32.62
C LEU A 23 15.25 -11.65 -31.91
N ASP A 24 15.03 -10.71 -31.02
CA ASP A 24 16.05 -10.13 -30.18
C ASP A 24 16.71 -11.28 -29.39
N ASP A 25 17.91 -11.65 -29.82
CA ASP A 25 18.71 -12.76 -29.27
C ASP A 25 19.08 -12.53 -27.78
N SER A 26 18.81 -11.32 -27.27
CA SER A 26 19.01 -10.94 -25.85
C SER A 26 18.03 -11.63 -24.89
N LEU A 27 16.94 -12.24 -25.40
CA LEU A 27 15.93 -12.95 -24.62
C LEU A 27 16.09 -14.48 -24.63
N SER A 28 17.18 -15.02 -25.20
CA SER A 28 17.41 -16.47 -25.18
C SER A 28 17.83 -16.92 -23.77
N PRO A 29 17.36 -18.08 -23.28
CA PRO A 29 17.72 -18.62 -21.96
C PRO A 29 19.24 -18.83 -21.76
N GLU A 30 20.01 -18.81 -22.84
CA GLU A 30 21.47 -19.01 -22.84
C GLU A 30 22.26 -17.75 -22.42
N HIS A 31 21.62 -16.56 -22.36
CA HIS A 31 22.26 -15.29 -22.00
C HIS A 31 21.78 -14.70 -20.65
N TYR A 32 21.21 -15.49 -19.77
CA TYR A 32 20.85 -15.02 -18.42
C TYR A 32 22.13 -14.87 -17.57
N ASP A 33 22.51 -13.62 -17.32
CA ASP A 33 23.68 -13.29 -16.50
C ASP A 33 23.38 -12.31 -15.36
N ALA A 34 24.39 -11.92 -14.62
CA ALA A 34 24.22 -11.05 -13.45
C ALA A 34 23.70 -9.64 -13.81
N SER A 35 23.80 -9.21 -15.06
CA SER A 35 23.27 -7.90 -15.50
C SER A 35 21.74 -7.89 -15.64
N ASP A 36 21.13 -9.09 -15.75
CA ASP A 36 19.68 -9.27 -15.78
C ASP A 36 19.05 -9.24 -14.37
N LEU A 37 19.88 -9.29 -13.33
CA LEU A 37 19.44 -9.22 -11.95
C LEU A 37 19.13 -7.76 -11.55
N ARG A 38 17.86 -7.42 -11.48
CA ARG A 38 17.41 -6.17 -10.85
C ARG A 38 17.21 -6.36 -9.35
N VAL A 39 18.02 -5.69 -8.56
CA VAL A 39 17.76 -5.57 -7.12
C VAL A 39 16.76 -4.42 -6.94
N LEU A 40 15.55 -4.77 -6.51
CA LEU A 40 14.52 -3.80 -6.15
C LEU A 40 14.58 -3.59 -4.65
N GLU A 41 14.75 -2.36 -4.20
CA GLU A 41 14.83 -2.03 -2.79
C GLU A 41 13.69 -1.09 -2.36
N GLY A 42 13.31 -1.18 -1.09
CA GLY A 42 12.36 -0.27 -0.48
C GLY A 42 10.97 -0.27 -1.11
N LEU A 43 10.36 0.90 -1.19
CA LEU A 43 8.97 1.08 -1.64
C LEU A 43 8.81 0.86 -3.15
N GLU A 44 9.86 1.02 -3.94
CA GLU A 44 9.82 0.73 -5.38
C GLU A 44 9.50 -0.75 -5.64
N ALA A 45 10.05 -1.67 -4.86
CA ALA A 45 9.75 -3.10 -4.95
C ALA A 45 8.25 -3.38 -4.77
N VAL A 46 7.59 -2.64 -3.87
CA VAL A 46 6.15 -2.76 -3.62
C VAL A 46 5.35 -2.31 -4.84
N ARG A 47 5.71 -1.18 -5.46
CA ARG A 47 5.01 -0.66 -6.65
C ARG A 47 5.14 -1.57 -7.86
N ILE A 48 6.30 -2.15 -8.07
CA ILE A 48 6.55 -3.05 -9.21
C ILE A 48 5.82 -4.39 -9.05
N ARG A 49 5.69 -4.89 -7.81
CA ARG A 49 5.04 -6.17 -7.52
C ARG A 49 4.03 -6.06 -6.37
N PRO A 50 2.99 -5.25 -6.50
CA PRO A 50 2.03 -5.00 -5.41
C PRO A 50 1.34 -6.27 -4.92
N GLY A 51 1.03 -7.20 -5.83
CA GLY A 51 0.41 -8.48 -5.48
C GLY A 51 1.18 -9.33 -4.47
N MET A 52 2.51 -9.16 -4.35
CA MET A 52 3.33 -9.85 -3.34
C MET A 52 3.05 -9.34 -1.91
N TYR A 53 2.57 -8.10 -1.78
CA TYR A 53 2.34 -7.44 -0.49
C TYR A 53 0.86 -7.42 -0.10
N ILE A 54 -0.03 -7.19 -1.07
CA ILE A 54 -1.48 -7.05 -0.84
C ILE A 54 -2.32 -8.14 -1.49
N GLY A 55 -1.68 -9.15 -2.09
CA GLY A 55 -2.32 -10.32 -2.68
C GLY A 55 -2.92 -10.10 -4.06
N SER A 56 -3.41 -8.91 -4.41
CA SER A 56 -3.95 -8.57 -5.73
C SER A 56 -4.02 -7.06 -5.91
N THR A 57 -4.26 -6.58 -7.15
CA THR A 57 -4.53 -5.18 -7.47
C THR A 57 -6.02 -4.90 -7.73
N GLY A 58 -6.86 -5.93 -7.62
CA GLY A 58 -8.32 -5.81 -7.68
C GLY A 58 -8.93 -5.28 -6.37
N PRO A 59 -10.28 -5.32 -6.27
CA PRO A 59 -11.02 -4.83 -5.10
C PRO A 59 -10.53 -5.37 -3.76
N ARG A 60 -10.13 -6.64 -3.71
CA ARG A 60 -9.62 -7.27 -2.49
C ARG A 60 -8.31 -6.62 -2.01
N GLY A 61 -7.37 -6.37 -2.92
CA GLY A 61 -6.11 -5.71 -2.59
C GLY A 61 -6.31 -4.24 -2.23
N LEU A 62 -7.26 -3.55 -2.89
CA LEU A 62 -7.64 -2.20 -2.52
C LEU A 62 -8.10 -2.11 -1.06
N HIS A 63 -9.03 -2.99 -0.65
CA HIS A 63 -9.52 -3.04 0.73
C HIS A 63 -8.42 -3.44 1.72
N HIS A 64 -7.43 -4.22 1.29
CA HIS A 64 -6.30 -4.61 2.12
C HIS A 64 -5.49 -3.40 2.62
N LEU A 65 -5.39 -2.32 1.84
CA LEU A 65 -4.74 -1.09 2.29
C LEU A 65 -5.41 -0.51 3.55
N VAL A 66 -6.75 -0.58 3.61
CA VAL A 66 -7.49 -0.10 4.79
C VAL A 66 -7.20 -1.00 5.99
N TYR A 67 -7.16 -2.32 5.79
CA TYR A 67 -6.88 -3.28 6.85
C TYR A 67 -5.51 -3.06 7.48
N GLU A 68 -4.49 -2.77 6.69
CA GLU A 68 -3.14 -2.49 7.18
C GLU A 68 -3.08 -1.27 8.13
N ILE A 69 -3.84 -0.21 7.84
CA ILE A 69 -3.90 0.95 8.72
C ILE A 69 -4.75 0.65 9.96
N VAL A 70 -5.89 -0.01 9.79
CA VAL A 70 -6.78 -0.39 10.89
C VAL A 70 -6.07 -1.34 11.87
N ASP A 71 -5.28 -2.28 11.38
CA ASP A 71 -4.52 -3.22 12.21
C ASP A 71 -3.51 -2.49 13.12
N ASN A 72 -2.90 -1.40 12.65
CA ASN A 72 -2.03 -0.58 13.51
C ASN A 72 -2.83 0.06 14.66
N SER A 73 -4.03 0.58 14.38
CA SER A 73 -4.91 1.14 15.40
C SER A 73 -5.46 0.07 16.35
N VAL A 74 -5.72 -1.15 15.84
CA VAL A 74 -6.11 -2.31 16.66
C VAL A 74 -4.98 -2.74 17.59
N ASP A 75 -3.74 -2.72 17.14
CA ASP A 75 -2.59 -3.02 17.99
C ASP A 75 -2.48 -2.03 19.17
N GLU A 76 -2.74 -0.74 18.96
CA GLU A 76 -2.83 0.25 20.04
C GLU A 76 -3.99 -0.08 21.01
N ALA A 77 -5.12 -0.54 20.49
CA ALA A 77 -6.25 -0.93 21.31
C ALA A 77 -6.00 -2.22 22.12
N LEU A 78 -5.39 -3.22 21.50
CA LEU A 78 -4.99 -4.47 22.18
C LEU A 78 -3.94 -4.22 23.26
N ALA A 79 -3.07 -3.24 23.04
CA ALA A 79 -2.09 -2.79 24.04
C ALA A 79 -2.75 -1.92 25.16
N GLY A 80 -4.04 -1.60 25.06
CA GLY A 80 -4.79 -0.82 26.05
C GLY A 80 -4.63 0.69 25.92
N TYR A 81 -4.09 1.19 24.82
CA TYR A 81 -3.83 2.62 24.59
C TYR A 81 -4.88 3.31 23.72
N ALA A 82 -5.63 2.58 22.91
CA ALA A 82 -6.72 3.13 22.12
C ALA A 82 -8.07 2.57 22.55
N SER A 83 -9.08 3.41 22.54
CA SER A 83 -10.48 3.08 22.83
C SER A 83 -11.41 3.40 21.66
N HIS A 84 -10.95 4.20 20.72
CA HIS A 84 -11.74 4.66 19.57
C HIS A 84 -10.94 4.52 18.28
N ILE A 85 -11.58 3.91 17.28
CA ILE A 85 -11.05 3.81 15.90
C ILE A 85 -12.17 4.20 14.95
N GLU A 86 -11.91 5.15 14.08
CA GLU A 86 -12.85 5.62 13.05
C GLU A 86 -12.26 5.43 11.66
N VAL A 87 -13.07 4.87 10.75
CA VAL A 87 -12.74 4.74 9.33
C VAL A 87 -13.75 5.50 8.52
N THR A 88 -13.31 6.43 7.69
CA THR A 88 -14.16 7.27 6.85
C THR A 88 -13.79 7.09 5.39
N ILE A 89 -14.81 6.84 4.54
CA ILE A 89 -14.68 6.91 3.09
C ILE A 89 -14.98 8.36 2.69
N LEU A 90 -13.99 9.05 2.13
CA LEU A 90 -14.14 10.45 1.70
C LEU A 90 -14.78 10.53 0.30
N PRO A 91 -15.41 11.68 -0.06
CA PRO A 91 -16.11 11.82 -1.34
C PRO A 91 -15.23 11.62 -2.58
N ASP A 92 -13.91 11.81 -2.47
CA ASP A 92 -12.90 11.61 -3.52
C ASP A 92 -12.29 10.20 -3.50
N ASN A 93 -12.97 9.25 -2.85
CA ASN A 93 -12.53 7.87 -2.65
C ASN A 93 -11.22 7.73 -1.86
N ALA A 94 -10.78 8.75 -1.14
CA ALA A 94 -9.74 8.58 -0.13
C ALA A 94 -10.31 7.87 1.10
N ILE A 95 -9.45 7.21 1.83
CA ILE A 95 -9.76 6.64 3.15
C ILE A 95 -9.04 7.43 4.22
N ARG A 96 -9.77 7.73 5.28
CA ARG A 96 -9.22 8.29 6.52
C ARG A 96 -9.45 7.31 7.65
N VAL A 97 -8.38 6.96 8.36
CA VAL A 97 -8.43 6.16 9.60
C VAL A 97 -7.88 7.01 10.73
N VAL A 98 -8.62 7.06 11.83
CA VAL A 98 -8.26 7.85 13.04
C VAL A 98 -8.33 6.93 14.24
N ASP A 99 -7.33 7.03 15.12
CA ASP A 99 -7.35 6.42 16.45
C ASP A 99 -7.03 7.44 17.56
N ASP A 100 -7.34 7.05 18.78
CA ASP A 100 -7.02 7.78 20.01
C ASP A 100 -5.88 7.11 20.81
N GLY A 101 -5.00 6.36 20.12
CA GLY A 101 -3.85 5.69 20.71
C GLY A 101 -2.73 6.64 21.12
N ARG A 102 -1.53 6.09 21.34
CA ARG A 102 -0.36 6.90 21.77
C ARG A 102 0.17 7.85 20.70
N GLY A 103 -0.22 7.65 19.43
CA GLY A 103 0.37 8.29 18.26
C GLY A 103 1.74 7.71 17.90
N ILE A 104 2.07 7.71 16.61
CA ILE A 104 3.38 7.28 16.10
C ILE A 104 4.48 8.17 16.70
N PRO A 105 5.67 7.61 17.07
CA PRO A 105 6.78 8.41 17.57
C PRO A 105 7.18 9.53 16.61
N VAL A 106 7.29 10.75 17.13
CA VAL A 106 7.63 11.96 16.36
C VAL A 106 9.10 12.34 16.49
N ASP A 107 9.78 11.73 17.46
CA ASP A 107 11.22 11.97 17.68
C ASP A 107 12.05 11.37 16.54
N GLU A 108 13.26 11.88 16.37
CA GLU A 108 14.23 11.34 15.43
C GLU A 108 14.64 9.92 15.84
N VAL A 109 14.66 9.01 14.86
CA VAL A 109 15.09 7.63 15.07
C VAL A 109 16.63 7.58 15.07
N PRO A 110 17.28 7.08 16.13
CA PRO A 110 18.73 6.99 16.18
C PRO A 110 19.32 6.24 14.98
N GLY A 111 20.22 6.90 14.27
CA GLY A 111 20.89 6.35 13.09
C GLY A 111 20.15 6.51 11.77
N GLU A 112 18.88 6.96 11.78
CA GLU A 112 18.08 7.15 10.56
C GLU A 112 18.09 8.62 10.09
N GLY A 113 18.28 9.58 10.99
CA GLY A 113 18.30 11.01 10.70
C GLY A 113 16.93 11.61 10.35
N VAL A 114 15.85 10.85 10.54
CA VAL A 114 14.47 11.24 10.27
C VAL A 114 13.56 10.83 11.43
N SER A 115 12.35 11.39 11.46
CA SER A 115 11.37 11.08 12.51
C SER A 115 10.89 9.63 12.47
N GLY A 116 10.33 9.13 13.58
CA GLY A 116 9.65 7.84 13.63
C GLY A 116 8.51 7.76 12.61
N VAL A 117 7.74 8.85 12.43
CA VAL A 117 6.70 8.96 11.42
C VAL A 117 7.28 8.70 10.02
N GLU A 118 8.33 9.42 9.64
CA GLU A 118 8.93 9.27 8.32
C GLU A 118 9.56 7.88 8.13
N THR A 119 10.17 7.35 9.18
CA THR A 119 10.76 6.00 9.15
C THR A 119 9.71 4.93 8.84
N VAL A 120 8.58 4.91 9.54
CA VAL A 120 7.54 3.89 9.32
C VAL A 120 6.80 4.07 7.99
N MET A 121 6.76 5.29 7.46
CA MET A 121 6.13 5.59 6.18
C MET A 121 7.01 5.24 4.97
N THR A 122 8.33 5.30 5.11
CA THR A 122 9.25 5.18 3.96
C THR A 122 10.10 3.92 3.97
N LYS A 123 10.17 3.20 5.09
CA LYS A 123 10.97 1.97 5.20
C LYS A 123 10.10 0.74 5.41
N LEU A 124 10.34 -0.29 4.59
CA LEU A 124 9.75 -1.61 4.82
C LEU A 124 10.32 -2.21 6.11
N HIS A 125 9.48 -2.91 6.86
CA HIS A 125 9.85 -3.56 8.12
C HIS A 125 10.32 -2.59 9.22
N ALA A 126 10.00 -1.31 9.12
CA ALA A 126 10.19 -0.35 10.19
C ALA A 126 8.92 -0.27 11.05
N GLY A 127 9.00 -0.67 12.28
CA GLY A 127 7.87 -0.56 13.23
C GLY A 127 8.24 -1.05 14.61
N GLY A 128 7.52 -0.59 15.63
CA GLY A 128 7.71 -0.98 17.04
C GLY A 128 7.56 -2.48 17.31
N LYS A 129 7.10 -3.24 16.33
CA LYS A 129 6.94 -4.71 16.39
C LYS A 129 8.28 -5.46 16.30
N PHE A 130 9.34 -4.81 15.78
CA PHE A 130 10.66 -5.40 15.59
C PHE A 130 11.68 -5.09 16.70
N GLY A 131 11.34 -4.19 17.63
CA GLY A 131 12.21 -3.77 18.74
C GLY A 131 11.63 -4.14 20.10
N GLY A 132 11.74 -5.36 20.49
CA GLY A 132 11.71 -5.98 21.83
C GLY A 132 10.97 -5.30 23.00
N GLY A 133 9.82 -4.64 22.85
CA GLY A 133 9.14 -4.04 24.02
C GLY A 133 7.82 -3.32 23.77
N GLY A 134 7.38 -3.16 22.51
CA GLY A 134 6.21 -2.33 22.22
C GLY A 134 4.86 -3.04 22.29
N TYR A 135 4.79 -4.30 21.88
CA TYR A 135 3.54 -5.05 21.78
C TYR A 135 3.74 -6.51 22.17
N ALA A 136 2.99 -6.99 23.14
CA ALA A 136 3.00 -8.40 23.56
C ALA A 136 2.23 -9.30 22.54
N VAL A 137 1.27 -8.71 21.82
CA VAL A 137 0.46 -9.35 20.78
C VAL A 137 0.28 -8.32 19.66
N SER A 138 0.40 -8.74 18.41
CA SER A 138 0.19 -7.88 17.23
C SER A 138 -0.90 -8.49 16.36
N GLY A 139 -1.92 -7.70 15.97
CA GLY A 139 -2.97 -8.08 15.02
C GLY A 139 -2.49 -8.12 13.58
N GLY A 140 -1.49 -7.30 13.23
CA GLY A 140 -0.90 -7.25 11.90
C GLY A 140 0.09 -8.38 11.64
N LEU A 141 -0.21 -9.24 10.65
CA LEU A 141 0.58 -10.44 10.36
C LEU A 141 1.93 -10.15 9.69
N HIS A 142 2.13 -9.00 9.08
CA HIS A 142 3.27 -8.76 8.16
C HIS A 142 4.22 -7.63 8.57
N GLY A 143 3.81 -6.69 9.44
CA GLY A 143 4.67 -5.59 9.93
C GLY A 143 5.19 -4.62 8.86
N VAL A 144 4.56 -4.63 7.68
CA VAL A 144 4.95 -3.83 6.50
C VAL A 144 3.90 -2.78 6.14
N GLY A 145 2.76 -2.78 6.83
CA GLY A 145 1.49 -2.20 6.43
C GLY A 145 1.52 -0.74 5.98
N ILE A 146 1.89 0.19 6.84
CA ILE A 146 1.75 1.63 6.53
C ILE A 146 2.67 2.07 5.38
N SER A 147 3.87 1.53 5.29
CA SER A 147 4.80 1.84 4.20
C SER A 147 4.31 1.26 2.86
N VAL A 148 3.64 0.11 2.88
CA VAL A 148 2.99 -0.46 1.69
C VAL A 148 1.81 0.41 1.23
N VAL A 149 1.01 0.95 2.17
CA VAL A 149 -0.05 1.91 1.83
C VAL A 149 0.53 3.15 1.18
N ASN A 150 1.63 3.71 1.73
CA ASN A 150 2.33 4.84 1.11
C ASN A 150 2.83 4.50 -0.30
N ALA A 151 3.45 3.33 -0.48
CA ALA A 151 3.97 2.89 -1.77
C ALA A 151 2.88 2.77 -2.86
N LEU A 152 1.65 2.38 -2.48
CA LEU A 152 0.54 2.11 -3.41
C LEU A 152 -0.49 3.25 -3.48
N SER A 153 -0.13 4.42 -2.95
CA SER A 153 -0.95 5.64 -2.97
C SER A 153 -0.27 6.76 -3.75
N THR A 154 -1.05 7.60 -4.40
CA THR A 154 -0.55 8.85 -5.01
C THR A 154 -0.25 9.90 -3.97
N ARG A 155 -0.98 9.86 -2.85
CA ARG A 155 -0.84 10.80 -1.73
C ARG A 155 -1.17 10.12 -0.42
N VAL A 156 -0.42 10.45 0.63
CA VAL A 156 -0.75 10.11 2.01
C VAL A 156 -0.56 11.36 2.87
N GLU A 157 -1.53 11.62 3.73
CA GLU A 157 -1.44 12.64 4.77
C GLU A 157 -1.49 11.96 6.13
N ILE A 158 -0.55 12.31 6.98
CA ILE A 158 -0.50 11.81 8.34
C ILE A 158 -0.53 12.97 9.32
N GLU A 159 -1.37 12.84 10.34
CA GLU A 159 -1.40 13.70 11.51
C GLU A 159 -1.21 12.85 12.76
N VAL A 160 -0.33 13.29 13.62
CA VAL A 160 -0.07 12.64 14.91
C VAL A 160 -0.28 13.65 16.02
N ARG A 161 -1.15 13.32 16.99
CA ARG A 161 -1.35 14.06 18.23
C ARG A 161 -0.50 13.42 19.32
N ARG A 162 0.62 14.06 19.65
CA ARG A 162 1.59 13.52 20.59
C ARG A 162 2.45 14.63 21.21
N GLN A 163 2.92 14.42 22.45
CA GLN A 163 3.79 15.36 23.16
C GLN A 163 3.22 16.79 23.24
N GLY A 164 1.88 16.89 23.33
CA GLY A 164 1.17 18.16 23.48
C GLY A 164 1.02 18.97 22.18
N PHE A 165 1.31 18.39 21.02
CA PHE A 165 1.22 19.06 19.72
C PHE A 165 0.59 18.17 18.65
N HIS A 166 0.04 18.83 17.60
CA HIS A 166 -0.28 18.20 16.33
C HIS A 166 0.97 18.20 15.45
N TRP A 167 1.29 17.06 14.90
CA TRP A 167 2.41 16.88 13.97
C TRP A 167 1.86 16.40 12.65
N THR A 168 2.31 16.97 11.54
CA THR A 168 1.80 16.62 10.21
C THR A 168 2.92 16.40 9.22
N GLN A 169 2.70 15.44 8.32
CA GLN A 169 3.57 15.20 7.17
C GLN A 169 2.73 14.71 6.00
N THR A 170 3.09 15.13 4.79
CA THR A 170 2.42 14.71 3.56
C THR A 170 3.43 13.99 2.68
N TYR A 171 2.98 12.92 2.05
CA TYR A 171 3.73 12.13 1.08
C TYR A 171 3.05 12.21 -0.27
N VAL A 172 3.83 12.38 -1.33
CA VAL A 172 3.38 12.34 -2.72
C VAL A 172 4.31 11.39 -3.44
N ASP A 173 3.72 10.45 -4.16
CA ASP A 173 4.49 9.43 -4.88
C ASP A 173 5.58 8.78 -4.00
N GLN A 174 5.20 8.38 -2.77
CA GLN A 174 6.02 7.72 -1.74
C GLN A 174 7.00 8.63 -0.99
N HIS A 175 7.24 9.84 -1.46
CA HIS A 175 8.25 10.73 -0.91
C HIS A 175 7.62 11.79 0.00
N PRO A 176 8.24 12.10 1.16
CA PRO A 176 7.79 13.21 1.98
C PRO A 176 7.96 14.54 1.23
N THR A 177 6.94 15.38 1.25
CA THR A 177 6.99 16.70 0.60
C THR A 177 7.80 17.72 1.42
N ALA A 178 7.93 17.48 2.72
CA ALA A 178 8.69 18.26 3.68
C ALA A 178 8.97 17.38 4.93
N PRO A 179 9.95 17.77 5.77
CA PRO A 179 10.12 17.13 7.07
C PRO A 179 8.87 17.19 7.94
N LEU A 180 8.74 16.28 8.93
CA LEU A 180 7.64 16.29 9.88
C LEU A 180 7.49 17.66 10.54
N ALA A 181 6.34 18.29 10.34
CA ALA A 181 6.06 19.64 10.82
C ALA A 181 5.38 19.60 12.19
N LYS A 182 5.93 20.32 13.15
CA LYS A 182 5.28 20.60 14.42
C LYS A 182 4.25 21.71 14.23
N GLY A 183 2.97 21.38 14.42
CA GLY A 183 1.85 22.27 14.25
C GLY A 183 1.37 22.93 15.56
N LYS A 184 0.06 23.16 15.67
CA LYS A 184 -0.59 23.79 16.82
C LYS A 184 -0.45 22.92 18.09
N PRO A 185 -0.50 23.54 19.28
CA PRO A 185 -0.66 22.79 20.52
C PRO A 185 -1.98 22.01 20.53
N MET A 186 -1.99 20.88 21.21
CA MET A 186 -3.21 20.15 21.52
C MET A 186 -4.09 20.97 22.49
N GLU A 187 -5.40 20.81 22.37
CA GLU A 187 -6.36 21.43 23.27
C GLU A 187 -6.38 20.72 24.62
N GLU A 188 -6.84 21.40 25.68
CA GLU A 188 -6.99 20.79 26.99
C GLU A 188 -8.01 19.63 26.93
N GLY A 189 -7.57 18.43 27.32
CA GLY A 189 -8.40 17.22 27.27
C GLY A 189 -8.44 16.52 25.91
N GLU A 190 -7.74 17.04 24.90
CA GLU A 190 -7.61 16.37 23.61
C GLU A 190 -6.75 15.09 23.74
N SER A 191 -7.25 13.96 23.21
CA SER A 191 -6.52 12.69 23.23
C SER A 191 -5.35 12.68 22.24
N THR A 192 -4.28 11.97 22.61
CA THR A 192 -3.27 11.55 21.65
C THR A 192 -3.88 10.70 20.55
N GLY A 193 -3.14 10.38 19.50
CA GLY A 193 -3.63 9.48 18.45
C GLY A 193 -2.94 9.68 17.11
N THR A 194 -3.36 8.88 16.14
CA THR A 194 -2.89 8.97 14.75
C THR A 194 -4.08 9.13 13.82
N SER A 195 -3.93 9.95 12.79
CA SER A 195 -4.85 10.05 11.66
C SER A 195 -4.06 9.84 10.38
N VAL A 196 -4.48 8.87 9.56
CA VAL A 196 -3.89 8.60 8.25
C VAL A 196 -4.97 8.75 7.19
N THR A 197 -4.73 9.62 6.21
CA THR A 197 -5.58 9.75 5.02
C THR A 197 -4.76 9.35 3.81
N PHE A 198 -5.27 8.48 2.94
CA PHE A 198 -4.55 8.04 1.76
C PHE A 198 -5.44 7.95 0.52
N TRP A 199 -4.84 8.19 -0.64
CA TRP A 199 -5.44 8.15 -1.96
C TRP A 199 -4.81 7.02 -2.77
N PRO A 200 -5.51 5.90 -3.01
CA PRO A 200 -4.97 4.79 -3.79
C PRO A 200 -4.58 5.22 -5.20
N ASP A 201 -3.50 4.64 -5.73
CA ASP A 201 -3.01 4.95 -7.06
C ASP A 201 -3.82 4.21 -8.14
N ALA A 202 -4.63 4.94 -8.91
CA ALA A 202 -5.42 4.39 -10.01
C ALA A 202 -4.58 3.79 -11.15
N ALA A 203 -3.28 4.04 -11.21
CA ALA A 203 -2.39 3.38 -12.16
C ALA A 203 -1.99 1.96 -11.70
N ILE A 204 -2.20 1.64 -10.43
CA ILE A 204 -1.87 0.32 -9.85
C ILE A 204 -3.13 -0.53 -9.69
N PHE A 205 -4.22 0.08 -9.19
CA PHE A 205 -5.45 -0.64 -8.87
C PHE A 205 -6.44 -0.65 -10.03
N GLU A 206 -7.10 -1.77 -10.24
CA GLU A 206 -8.18 -1.94 -11.24
C GLU A 206 -9.38 -1.03 -10.93
N THR A 207 -9.57 -0.69 -9.67
CA THR A 207 -10.58 0.25 -9.17
C THR A 207 -10.06 0.94 -7.91
N THR A 208 -10.49 2.18 -7.69
CA THR A 208 -10.25 2.92 -6.43
C THR A 208 -11.54 3.16 -5.65
N THR A 209 -12.64 2.50 -6.04
CA THR A 209 -13.92 2.60 -5.34
C THR A 209 -14.00 1.56 -4.24
N TYR A 210 -14.23 2.02 -3.02
CA TYR A 210 -14.40 1.15 -1.86
C TYR A 210 -15.85 0.69 -1.69
N ASP A 211 -16.01 -0.55 -1.25
CA ASP A 211 -17.30 -1.09 -0.83
C ASP A 211 -17.48 -0.94 0.68
N PHE A 212 -18.46 -0.14 1.09
CA PHE A 212 -18.73 0.14 2.50
C PHE A 212 -19.07 -1.11 3.30
N GLU A 213 -19.88 -2.04 2.74
CA GLU A 213 -20.27 -3.25 3.46
C GLU A 213 -19.09 -4.18 3.69
N THR A 214 -18.17 -4.25 2.74
CA THR A 214 -16.91 -4.99 2.89
C THR A 214 -16.08 -4.42 4.03
N LEU A 215 -15.85 -3.10 4.08
CA LEU A 215 -15.12 -2.46 5.16
C LEU A 215 -15.82 -2.63 6.51
N ARG A 216 -17.15 -2.47 6.54
CA ARG A 216 -17.96 -2.66 7.74
C ARG A 216 -17.84 -4.07 8.29
N SER A 217 -17.91 -5.09 7.44
CA SER A 217 -17.87 -6.50 7.86
C SER A 217 -16.54 -6.87 8.51
N VAL A 218 -15.42 -6.39 7.97
CA VAL A 218 -14.09 -6.66 8.51
C VAL A 218 -13.87 -5.94 9.83
N SER A 219 -14.31 -4.69 9.94
CA SER A 219 -14.24 -3.96 11.22
C SER A 219 -15.00 -4.67 12.35
N TYR A 220 -16.07 -5.40 12.03
CA TYR A 220 -16.80 -6.20 13.02
C TYR A 220 -16.07 -7.49 13.42
N THR A 221 -15.28 -8.09 12.55
CA THR A 221 -14.56 -9.34 12.84
C THR A 221 -13.25 -9.11 13.59
N HIS A 222 -12.57 -7.99 13.36
CA HIS A 222 -11.28 -7.67 13.97
C HIS A 222 -11.40 -6.82 15.24
N LEU A 223 -12.50 -6.09 15.42
CA LEU A 223 -12.66 -5.16 16.54
C LEU A 223 -13.75 -5.66 17.51
N THR A 224 -13.35 -6.23 18.64
CA THR A 224 -14.23 -6.46 19.80
C THR A 224 -14.34 -5.23 20.72
N LEU A 225 -13.92 -4.05 20.24
CA LEU A 225 -13.94 -2.81 21.03
C LEU A 225 -15.36 -2.29 21.24
N PRO A 226 -15.66 -1.67 22.40
CA PRO A 226 -17.00 -1.18 22.75
C PRO A 226 -17.47 -0.01 21.88
N THR A 227 -16.57 0.70 21.22
CA THR A 227 -16.89 1.86 20.36
C THR A 227 -16.28 1.70 18.97
N LYS A 228 -17.17 1.46 18.00
CA LYS A 228 -16.82 1.35 16.56
C LYS A 228 -17.65 2.36 15.79
N ARG A 229 -17.03 3.16 14.94
CA ARG A 229 -17.72 4.01 13.99
C ARG A 229 -17.09 3.95 12.63
N ILE A 230 -17.87 3.51 11.63
CA ILE A 230 -17.56 3.67 10.22
C ILE A 230 -18.56 4.67 9.66
N VAL A 231 -18.06 5.73 9.06
CA VAL A 231 -18.87 6.82 8.49
C VAL A 231 -18.58 6.98 7.01
#